data_18d091141f01961a25ae1ee2b52d320f
#
_entry.id   18d091141f01961a25ae1ee2b52d320f
#
_cell.length_a   1.000
_cell.length_b   1.000
_cell.length_c   1.000
_cell.angle_alpha   90.00
_cell.angle_beta   90.00
_cell.angle_gamma   90.00
#
_symmetry.space_group_name_H-M   'P 1'
#
loop_
_entity.id
_entity.type
_entity.pdbx_description
1 polymer ?
#
loop_
_entity_poly.entity_id
_entity_poly.type
_entity_poly.pdbx_seq_one_letter_code
_entity_poly.pdbx_strand_id
1 'polypeptide(L)'
;MKYILGIDSGGTKYLVRACTPEGGVVAEYVGPPAPHYRLEREEVIKRVNANIDACLAKFGGSRKECVYLVCGTTGLDTDRDQQAVDDIYKGLSGFVCPVLCVNDAQVAQFAVTGGVGAVVIAGTGSIAFGCNEKG
;
A
#
# COMPACT_ATOMS: atom_id res chain seq x y z
N MET A 1 8.27 4.52 -15.99
CA MET A 1 7.42 3.32 -16.10
C MET A 1 6.26 3.43 -15.14
N LYS A 2 5.05 3.31 -15.62
CA LYS A 2 3.85 3.34 -14.76
C LYS A 2 3.77 2.07 -13.92
N TYR A 3 3.41 2.22 -12.66
CA TYR A 3 3.31 1.09 -11.74
C TYR A 3 2.18 1.31 -10.71
N ILE A 4 1.77 0.22 -10.10
CA ILE A 4 0.84 0.23 -8.97
C ILE A 4 1.64 -0.11 -7.73
N LEU A 5 1.37 0.58 -6.63
CA LEU A 5 2.03 0.32 -5.35
C LEU A 5 1.06 -0.32 -4.37
N GLY A 6 1.41 -1.49 -3.90
CA GLY A 6 0.68 -2.21 -2.86
C GLY A 6 1.46 -2.22 -1.56
N ILE A 7 0.80 -1.92 -0.47
CA ILE A 7 1.40 -1.89 0.86
C ILE A 7 0.61 -2.80 1.78
N ASP A 8 1.34 -3.66 2.50
CA ASP A 8 0.80 -4.47 3.58
C ASP A 8 1.46 -4.00 4.89
N SER A 9 0.71 -3.22 5.65
CA SER A 9 1.17 -2.65 6.92
C SER A 9 0.73 -3.54 8.08
N GLY A 10 1.59 -4.47 8.45
CA GLY A 10 1.34 -5.37 9.56
C GLY A 10 1.92 -4.86 10.89
N GLY A 11 1.62 -5.58 11.97
CA GLY A 11 2.11 -5.23 13.30
C GLY A 11 3.59 -5.53 13.51
N THR A 12 4.17 -6.43 12.72
CA THR A 12 5.56 -6.88 12.86
C THR A 12 6.44 -6.54 11.67
N LYS A 13 5.86 -6.31 10.50
CA LYS A 13 6.59 -5.98 9.28
C LYS A 13 5.76 -5.10 8.38
N TYR A 14 6.44 -4.45 7.45
CA TYR A 14 5.85 -3.57 6.46
C TYR A 14 6.32 -4.03 5.08
N LEU A 15 5.39 -4.44 4.23
CA LEU A 15 5.71 -4.90 2.88
C LEU A 15 5.27 -3.85 1.87
N VAL A 16 6.18 -3.47 0.98
CA VAL A 16 5.88 -2.60 -0.16
C VAL A 16 6.19 -3.39 -1.43
N ARG A 17 5.24 -3.41 -2.35
CA ARG A 17 5.41 -4.10 -3.62
C ARG A 17 4.95 -3.20 -4.76
N ALA A 18 5.82 -3.04 -5.75
CA ALA A 18 5.49 -2.34 -6.99
C ALA A 18 5.20 -3.36 -8.08
N CYS A 19 4.11 -3.15 -8.81
CA CYS A 19 3.70 -4.03 -9.89
C CYS A 19 3.38 -3.23 -11.15
N THR A 20 3.51 -3.85 -12.31
CA THR A 20 2.97 -3.27 -13.54
C THR A 20 1.44 -3.28 -13.47
N PRO A 21 0.74 -2.43 -14.25
CA PRO A 21 -0.72 -2.48 -14.34
C PRO A 21 -1.27 -3.85 -14.75
N GLU A 22 -0.47 -4.66 -15.43
CA GLU A 22 -0.83 -6.02 -15.85
C GLU A 22 -0.59 -7.07 -14.75
N GLY A 23 -0.01 -6.67 -13.61
CA GLY A 23 0.19 -7.53 -12.46
C GLY A 23 1.57 -8.15 -12.30
N GLY A 24 2.52 -7.80 -13.16
CA GLY A 24 3.91 -8.27 -13.03
C GLY A 24 4.63 -7.57 -11.88
N VAL A 25 5.30 -8.32 -11.02
CA VAL A 25 6.06 -7.75 -9.92
C VAL A 25 7.33 -7.06 -10.43
N VAL A 26 7.50 -5.79 -10.07
CA VAL A 26 8.67 -4.99 -10.46
C VAL A 26 9.70 -4.97 -9.35
N ALA A 27 9.27 -4.72 -8.12
CA ALA A 27 10.14 -4.66 -6.95
C ALA A 27 9.35 -4.91 -5.68
N GLU A 28 10.06 -5.33 -4.64
CA GLU A 28 9.48 -5.61 -3.34
C GLU A 28 10.47 -5.22 -2.25
N TYR A 29 9.96 -4.66 -1.17
CA TYR A 29 10.77 -4.31 -0.01
C TYR A 29 10.01 -4.63 1.27
N VAL A 30 10.69 -5.30 2.22
CA VAL A 30 10.16 -5.55 3.56
C VAL A 30 10.97 -4.71 4.54
N GLY A 31 10.29 -3.85 5.26
CA GLY A 31 10.92 -2.95 6.21
C GLY A 31 10.29 -3.02 7.60
N PRO A 32 10.77 -2.13 8.51
CA PRO A 32 10.25 -2.07 9.86
C PRO A 32 8.79 -1.64 9.89
N PRO A 33 7.99 -2.17 10.83
CA PRO A 33 6.56 -1.85 10.92
C PRO A 33 6.33 -0.38 11.22
N ALA A 34 5.18 0.12 10.77
CA ALA A 34 4.76 1.50 10.98
C ALA A 34 3.30 1.53 11.50
N PRO A 35 3.00 0.89 12.64
CA PRO A 35 1.64 0.80 13.15
C PRO A 35 1.16 2.15 13.67
N HIS A 36 0.10 2.68 13.05
CA HIS A 36 -0.47 3.98 13.42
C HIS A 36 -1.03 4.02 14.84
N TYR A 37 -1.37 2.85 15.40
CA TYR A 37 -1.96 2.73 16.74
C TYR A 37 -0.91 2.58 17.85
N ARG A 38 0.38 2.48 17.52
CA ARG A 38 1.48 2.31 18.49
C ARG A 38 2.49 3.44 18.45
N LEU A 39 2.64 4.09 17.30
CA LEU A 39 3.67 5.10 17.09
C LEU A 39 3.04 6.49 16.94
N GLU A 40 3.83 7.51 17.26
CA GLU A 40 3.45 8.88 16.96
C GLU A 40 3.29 9.06 15.44
N ARG A 41 2.35 9.91 15.04
CA ARG A 41 2.02 10.15 13.64
C ARG A 41 3.27 10.50 12.80
N GLU A 42 4.14 11.33 13.33
CA GLU A 42 5.37 11.76 12.64
C GLU A 42 6.32 10.58 12.41
N GLU A 43 6.43 9.67 13.38
CA GLU A 43 7.26 8.48 13.25
C GLU A 43 6.67 7.51 12.22
N VAL A 44 5.35 7.37 12.20
CA VAL A 44 4.66 6.56 11.19
C VAL A 44 4.96 7.09 9.79
N ILE A 45 4.77 8.39 9.60
CA ILE A 45 5.02 9.04 8.29
C ILE A 45 6.47 8.84 7.85
N LYS A 46 7.42 8.99 8.77
CA LYS A 46 8.84 8.78 8.49
C LYS A 46 9.12 7.36 8.01
N ARG A 47 8.59 6.36 8.71
CA ARG A 47 8.79 4.95 8.36
C ARG A 47 8.11 4.58 7.05
N VAL A 48 6.88 5.07 6.83
CA VAL A 48 6.14 4.85 5.58
C VAL A 48 6.95 5.38 4.40
N ASN A 49 7.42 6.62 4.49
CA ASN A 49 8.21 7.22 3.42
C ASN A 49 9.51 6.45 3.16
N ALA A 50 10.23 6.07 4.23
CA ALA A 50 11.48 5.32 4.10
C ALA A 50 11.26 3.97 3.43
N ASN A 51 10.20 3.25 3.81
CA ASN A 51 9.87 1.95 3.23
C ASN A 51 9.48 2.05 1.75
N ILE A 52 8.67 3.05 1.41
CA ILE A 52 8.28 3.31 0.03
C ILE A 52 9.51 3.66 -0.82
N ASP A 53 10.32 4.58 -0.35
CA ASP A 53 11.50 5.03 -1.10
C ASP A 53 12.50 3.89 -1.30
N ALA A 54 12.66 3.01 -0.31
CA ALA A 54 13.51 1.84 -0.42
C ALA A 54 13.02 0.89 -1.54
N CYS A 55 11.71 0.70 -1.67
CA CYS A 55 11.15 -0.10 -2.75
C CYS A 55 11.36 0.56 -4.11
N LEU A 56 11.06 1.86 -4.21
CA LEU A 56 11.20 2.61 -5.47
C LEU A 56 12.65 2.65 -5.94
N ALA A 57 13.60 2.75 -5.02
CA ALA A 57 15.02 2.77 -5.36
C ALA A 57 15.48 1.48 -6.06
N LYS A 58 14.80 0.37 -5.84
CA LYS A 58 15.17 -0.91 -6.47
C LYS A 58 14.97 -0.94 -7.98
N PHE A 59 14.11 -0.08 -8.51
CA PHE A 59 13.85 -0.03 -9.95
C PHE A 59 13.91 1.39 -10.51
N GLY A 60 14.36 2.35 -9.72
CA GLY A 60 14.44 3.74 -10.15
C GLY A 60 13.08 4.39 -10.36
N GLY A 61 12.06 3.94 -9.64
CA GLY A 61 10.69 4.45 -9.76
C GLY A 61 10.53 5.85 -9.18
N SER A 62 9.68 6.64 -9.82
CA SER A 62 9.28 7.95 -9.34
C SER A 62 7.86 7.87 -8.76
N ARG A 63 7.59 8.59 -7.69
CA ARG A 63 6.24 8.63 -7.10
C ARG A 63 5.19 9.15 -8.08
N LYS A 64 5.57 10.05 -8.99
CA LYS A 64 4.69 10.59 -10.02
C LYS A 64 4.22 9.55 -11.04
N GLU A 65 4.99 8.49 -11.20
CA GLU A 65 4.67 7.40 -12.12
C GLU A 65 3.72 6.36 -11.53
N CYS A 66 3.47 6.45 -10.22
CA CYS A 66 2.50 5.58 -9.56
C CYS A 66 1.09 5.92 -10.04
N VAL A 67 0.37 4.94 -10.54
CA VAL A 67 -0.99 5.15 -11.06
C VAL A 67 -2.08 4.77 -10.05
N TYR A 68 -1.73 4.01 -9.01
CA TYR A 68 -2.63 3.64 -7.93
C TYR A 68 -1.84 3.17 -6.71
N LEU A 69 -2.24 3.62 -5.53
CA LEU A 69 -1.63 3.19 -4.27
C LEU A 69 -2.70 2.55 -3.39
N VAL A 70 -2.48 1.31 -2.97
CA VAL A 70 -3.37 0.60 -2.06
C VAL A 70 -2.60 0.21 -0.80
N CYS A 71 -3.13 0.56 0.35
CA CYS A 71 -2.59 0.15 1.64
C CYS A 71 -3.60 -0.73 2.37
N GLY A 72 -3.22 -1.98 2.62
CA GLY A 72 -3.91 -2.84 3.57
C GLY A 72 -3.21 -2.75 4.92
N THR A 73 -3.94 -2.41 5.97
CA THR A 73 -3.34 -2.23 7.28
C THR A 73 -4.13 -2.92 8.38
N THR A 74 -3.41 -3.44 9.37
CA THR A 74 -4.02 -3.92 10.62
C THR A 74 -4.46 -2.72 11.47
N GLY A 75 -5.39 -2.95 12.38
CA GLY A 75 -5.82 -1.92 13.31
C GLY A 75 -6.74 -0.86 12.72
N LEU A 76 -7.33 -1.13 11.56
CA LEU A 76 -8.27 -0.22 10.90
C LEU A 76 -9.70 -0.68 11.22
N ASP A 77 -10.10 -0.51 12.47
CA ASP A 77 -11.33 -1.08 13.01
C ASP A 77 -12.44 -0.06 13.24
N THR A 78 -12.12 1.23 13.29
CA THR A 78 -13.06 2.31 13.54
C THR A 78 -12.94 3.40 12.48
N ASP A 79 -13.93 4.28 12.39
CA ASP A 79 -13.89 5.46 11.53
C ASP A 79 -12.72 6.38 11.88
N ARG A 80 -12.36 6.44 13.15
CA ARG A 80 -11.23 7.22 13.63
C ARG A 80 -9.91 6.66 13.11
N ASP A 81 -9.77 5.34 13.12
CA ASP A 81 -8.60 4.66 12.53
C ASP A 81 -8.54 4.92 11.03
N GLN A 82 -9.67 4.83 10.34
CA GLN A 82 -9.74 5.09 8.90
C GLN A 82 -9.28 6.50 8.58
N GLN A 83 -9.73 7.49 9.34
CA GLN A 83 -9.34 8.88 9.12
C GLN A 83 -7.85 9.08 9.39
N ALA A 84 -7.32 8.51 10.46
CA ALA A 84 -5.90 8.62 10.81
C ALA A 84 -5.02 8.02 9.71
N VAL A 85 -5.37 6.86 9.20
CA VAL A 85 -4.63 6.18 8.13
C VAL A 85 -4.76 6.93 6.81
N ASP A 86 -5.96 7.37 6.46
CA ASP A 86 -6.19 8.16 5.25
C ASP A 86 -5.37 9.46 5.26
N ASP A 87 -5.32 10.15 6.39
CA ASP A 87 -4.54 11.38 6.52
C ASP A 87 -3.05 11.15 6.25
N ILE A 88 -2.52 10.01 6.70
CA ILE A 88 -1.12 9.66 6.48
C ILE A 88 -0.87 9.37 5.00
N TYR A 89 -1.62 8.45 4.41
CA TYR A 89 -1.34 7.97 3.06
C TYR A 89 -1.75 8.95 1.96
N LYS A 90 -2.89 9.63 2.11
CA LYS A 90 -3.31 10.66 1.18
C LYS A 90 -2.48 11.94 1.30
N GLY A 91 -1.78 12.11 2.42
CA GLY A 91 -0.88 13.23 2.65
C GLY A 91 0.55 13.00 2.15
N LEU A 92 0.89 11.81 1.63
CA LEU A 92 2.23 11.52 1.12
C LEU A 92 2.55 12.39 -0.10
N SER A 93 3.69 13.10 -0.03
CA SER A 93 4.09 13.98 -1.12
C SER A 93 4.55 13.20 -2.35
N GLY A 94 4.37 13.80 -3.54
CA GLY A 94 4.84 13.25 -4.81
C GLY A 94 3.90 12.28 -5.49
N PHE A 95 2.93 11.71 -4.79
CA PHE A 95 1.90 10.86 -5.39
C PHE A 95 0.76 11.72 -5.93
N VAL A 96 0.38 11.48 -7.17
CA VAL A 96 -0.71 12.20 -7.86
C VAL A 96 -1.83 11.23 -8.28
N CYS A 97 -1.82 10.03 -7.73
CA CYS A 97 -2.76 8.96 -8.06
C CYS A 97 -3.81 8.77 -6.96
N PRO A 98 -4.88 8.03 -7.23
CA PRO A 98 -5.81 7.58 -6.20
C PRO A 98 -5.10 6.76 -5.12
N VAL A 99 -5.52 6.94 -3.87
CA VAL A 99 -5.00 6.21 -2.72
C VAL A 99 -6.17 5.56 -2.00
N LEU A 100 -6.07 4.25 -1.78
CA LEU A 100 -7.08 3.48 -1.06
C LEU A 100 -6.44 2.83 0.16
N CYS A 101 -7.00 3.11 1.32
CA CYS A 101 -6.58 2.47 2.57
C CYS A 101 -7.71 1.56 3.05
N VAL A 102 -7.41 0.29 3.25
CA VAL A 102 -8.39 -0.71 3.65
C VAL A 102 -7.86 -1.57 4.79
N ASN A 103 -8.78 -2.19 5.51
CA ASN A 103 -8.44 -3.18 6.51
C ASN A 103 -7.87 -4.42 5.83
N ASP A 104 -6.93 -5.10 6.46
CA ASP A 104 -6.33 -6.33 5.94
C ASP A 104 -7.36 -7.42 5.66
N ALA A 105 -8.44 -7.49 6.46
CA ALA A 105 -9.55 -8.40 6.22
C ALA A 105 -10.33 -8.06 4.94
N GLN A 106 -10.49 -6.77 4.65
CA GLN A 106 -11.11 -6.31 3.39
C GLN A 106 -10.25 -6.64 2.18
N VAL A 107 -8.94 -6.55 2.33
CA VAL A 107 -7.99 -6.98 1.30
C VAL A 107 -8.18 -8.47 1.01
N ALA A 108 -8.25 -9.29 2.05
CA ALA A 108 -8.47 -10.73 1.90
C ALA A 108 -9.81 -11.04 1.22
N GLN A 109 -10.86 -10.32 1.58
CA GLN A 109 -12.18 -10.47 0.98
C GLN A 109 -12.16 -10.09 -0.51
N PHE A 110 -11.47 -9.00 -0.84
CA PHE A 110 -11.31 -8.56 -2.22
C PHE A 110 -10.57 -9.60 -3.06
N ALA A 111 -9.56 -10.23 -2.46
CA ALA A 111 -8.80 -11.30 -3.08
C ALA A 111 -9.67 -12.51 -3.42
N VAL A 112 -10.61 -12.85 -2.54
CA VAL A 112 -11.50 -14.02 -2.71
C VAL A 112 -12.60 -13.75 -3.73
N THR A 113 -13.14 -12.53 -3.75
CA THR A 113 -14.26 -12.20 -4.65
C THR A 113 -13.84 -11.90 -6.08
N GLY A 114 -12.54 -11.71 -6.32
CA GLY A 114 -12.02 -11.48 -7.66
C GLY A 114 -12.56 -10.23 -8.32
N GLY A 115 -12.64 -9.14 -7.58
CA GLY A 115 -13.11 -7.87 -8.14
C GLY A 115 -12.42 -7.57 -9.47
N VAL A 116 -13.15 -6.96 -10.39
CA VAL A 116 -12.64 -6.65 -11.73
C VAL A 116 -11.32 -5.90 -11.63
N GLY A 117 -10.27 -6.46 -12.23
CA GLY A 117 -8.95 -5.84 -12.20
C GLY A 117 -8.22 -5.95 -10.86
N ALA A 118 -8.66 -6.81 -9.94
CA ALA A 118 -7.96 -7.01 -8.68
C ALA A 118 -6.72 -7.88 -8.91
N VAL A 119 -5.57 -7.40 -8.47
CA VAL A 119 -4.34 -8.19 -8.45
C VAL A 119 -4.11 -8.60 -7.01
N VAL A 120 -4.09 -9.91 -6.78
CA VAL A 120 -3.79 -10.48 -5.47
C VAL A 120 -2.32 -10.84 -5.44
N ILE A 121 -1.61 -10.26 -4.50
CA ILE A 121 -0.22 -10.59 -4.26
C ILE A 121 -0.17 -11.36 -2.95
N ALA A 122 -0.02 -12.67 -3.06
CA ALA A 122 0.05 -13.56 -1.91
C ALA A 122 1.50 -13.73 -1.46
N GLY A 123 1.71 -13.62 -0.17
CA GLY A 123 2.98 -13.88 0.50
C GLY A 123 2.66 -14.32 1.92
N THR A 124 3.47 -13.98 2.88
CA THR A 124 3.12 -14.13 4.30
C THR A 124 2.01 -13.18 4.75
N GLY A 125 1.70 -12.19 3.92
CA GLY A 125 0.48 -11.40 3.94
C GLY A 125 -0.09 -11.36 2.54
N SER A 126 -1.35 -11.03 2.39
CA SER A 126 -2.00 -10.86 1.09
C SER A 126 -2.21 -9.37 0.84
N ILE A 127 -1.73 -8.89 -0.30
CA ILE A 127 -2.06 -7.56 -0.79
C ILE A 127 -2.95 -7.73 -1.99
N ALA A 128 -4.12 -7.11 -1.94
CA ALA A 128 -5.00 -7.00 -3.08
C ALA A 128 -5.10 -5.54 -3.46
N PHE A 129 -4.88 -5.22 -4.72
CA PHE A 129 -5.19 -3.90 -5.23
C PHE A 129 -6.03 -4.04 -6.47
N GLY A 130 -7.05 -3.20 -6.53
CA GLY A 130 -7.98 -3.18 -7.64
C GLY A 130 -7.57 -2.12 -8.64
N CYS A 131 -7.59 -2.52 -9.87
CA CYS A 131 -7.53 -1.60 -11.00
C CYS A 131 -8.85 -1.83 -11.74
N ASN A 132 -9.65 -0.78 -11.96
CA ASN A 132 -10.85 -0.94 -12.76
C ASN A 132 -10.48 -0.96 -14.24
N GLU A 133 -11.48 -1.21 -15.12
CA GLU A 133 -11.26 -1.29 -16.57
C GLU A 133 -10.62 -0.03 -17.16
N LYS A 134 -10.65 1.08 -16.43
CA LYS A 134 -10.07 2.34 -16.87
C LYS A 134 -8.69 2.61 -16.26
N GLY A 135 -8.18 1.67 -15.46
CA GLY A 135 -6.87 1.77 -14.81
C GLY A 135 -6.94 2.13 -13.31
#